data_66952d1cf21f557d6b7be85319e7854e
#
_entry.id   66952d1cf21f557d6b7be85319e7854e
#
_cell.length_a   1.000
_cell.length_b   1.000
_cell.length_c   1.000
_cell.angle_alpha   90.00
_cell.angle_beta   90.00
_cell.angle_gamma   90.00
#
_symmetry.space_group_name_H-M   'P 1'
#
loop_
_entity.id
_entity.type
_entity.pdbx_description
1 polymer ?
#
loop_
_entity_poly.entity_id
_entity_poly.type
_entity_poly.pdbx_seq_one_letter_code
_entity_poly.pdbx_strand_id
1 'polypeptide(L)'
;ISSGLKHAQDFVEPFLKRLEVYLNSKADCDCIDVRRAETFDERTFFEYDQVVFLFSTAMNSIPSSTLEIFQKLELQSKNHTEIYALIACDEYEAEKCNLSERIIQKWCQREDLKFQGSLKIGSAFFIMKSASKFVVSNYIKDFATAIGKHESVDLKVSMLTDKIFMKTANKYWNKEIRKKYK
;
A
#
# COMPACT_ATOMS: atom_id res chain seq x y z
N ILE A 1 0.03 -8.82 -0.28
CA ILE A 1 -0.33 -8.96 -1.71
C ILE A 1 -0.15 -7.60 -2.38
N SER A 2 0.67 -7.53 -3.41
CA SER A 2 0.92 -6.31 -4.17
C SER A 2 0.15 -6.33 -5.49
N SER A 3 -0.59 -5.28 -5.81
CA SER A 3 -1.33 -5.15 -7.06
C SER A 3 -1.28 -3.73 -7.63
N GLY A 4 -1.50 -3.58 -8.92
CA GLY A 4 -1.56 -2.30 -9.63
C GLY A 4 -1.34 -2.44 -11.13
N LEU A 5 -1.67 -1.40 -11.89
CA LEU A 5 -1.29 -1.30 -13.30
C LEU A 5 0.24 -1.29 -13.44
N LYS A 6 0.76 -1.82 -14.55
CA LYS A 6 2.21 -2.00 -14.79
C LYS A 6 3.06 -0.75 -14.48
N HIS A 7 2.55 0.46 -14.76
CA HIS A 7 3.21 1.73 -14.38
C HIS A 7 3.00 2.12 -12.91
N ALA A 8 1.93 1.66 -12.29
CA ALA A 8 1.64 1.92 -10.89
C ALA A 8 2.44 0.99 -9.96
N GLN A 9 2.82 -0.20 -10.39
CA GLN A 9 3.70 -1.10 -9.65
C GLN A 9 5.08 -0.49 -9.41
N ASP A 10 5.63 0.27 -10.39
CA ASP A 10 6.96 0.85 -10.30
C ASP A 10 7.13 1.84 -9.14
N PHE A 11 6.07 2.51 -8.69
CA PHE A 11 6.17 3.44 -7.57
C PHE A 11 5.71 2.86 -6.21
N VAL A 12 5.01 1.73 -6.19
CA VAL A 12 4.70 1.00 -4.94
C VAL A 12 5.85 0.12 -4.48
N GLU A 13 6.67 -0.38 -5.40
CA GLU A 13 7.81 -1.25 -5.13
C GLU A 13 8.79 -0.70 -4.06
N PRO A 14 9.14 0.60 -4.04
CA PRO A 14 9.98 1.15 -2.98
C PRO A 14 9.35 1.10 -1.58
N PHE A 15 8.04 1.15 -1.48
CA PHE A 15 7.33 1.01 -0.20
C PHE A 15 7.31 -0.44 0.26
N LEU A 16 7.04 -1.37 -0.66
CA LEU A 16 7.11 -2.80 -0.40
C LEU A 16 8.46 -3.20 0.17
N LYS A 17 9.55 -2.88 -0.52
CA LYS A 17 10.92 -3.20 -0.06
C LYS A 17 11.25 -2.66 1.32
N ARG A 18 10.77 -1.46 1.65
CA ARG A 18 10.97 -0.89 2.98
C ARG A 18 10.13 -1.60 4.04
N LEU A 19 8.89 -1.92 3.72
CA LEU A 19 8.00 -2.66 4.62
C LEU A 19 8.62 -4.04 4.95
N GLU A 20 9.08 -4.78 3.94
CA GLU A 20 9.77 -6.07 4.11
C GLU A 20 11.00 -5.96 5.02
N VAL A 21 11.84 -4.94 4.81
CA VAL A 21 13.02 -4.71 5.64
C VAL A 21 12.64 -4.48 7.11
N TYR A 22 11.58 -3.70 7.37
CA TYR A 22 11.16 -3.42 8.74
C TYR A 22 10.46 -4.62 9.39
N LEU A 23 9.63 -5.36 8.66
CA LEU A 23 9.01 -6.60 9.16
C LEU A 23 10.07 -7.65 9.50
N ASN A 24 11.06 -7.88 8.62
CA ASN A 24 12.15 -8.83 8.86
C ASN A 24 13.09 -8.42 10.01
N SER A 25 13.21 -7.12 10.32
CA SER A 25 14.18 -6.64 11.30
C SER A 25 13.63 -6.48 12.73
N LYS A 26 12.32 -6.34 12.89
CA LYS A 26 11.71 -5.87 14.15
C LYS A 26 10.39 -6.52 14.52
N ALA A 27 9.72 -7.16 13.59
CA ALA A 27 8.50 -7.88 13.90
C ALA A 27 8.89 -9.32 14.29
N ASP A 28 8.20 -9.88 15.26
CA ASP A 28 8.20 -11.32 15.52
C ASP A 28 7.46 -12.06 14.40
N CYS A 29 7.83 -11.75 13.14
CA CYS A 29 7.25 -12.35 11.95
C CYS A 29 8.11 -13.56 11.57
N ASP A 30 7.61 -14.75 11.82
CA ASP A 30 8.31 -16.00 11.53
C ASP A 30 8.47 -16.26 10.04
N CYS A 31 7.55 -15.75 9.21
CA CYS A 31 7.57 -15.93 7.78
C CYS A 31 6.92 -14.74 7.06
N ILE A 32 7.63 -14.15 6.09
CA ILE A 32 7.08 -13.11 5.21
C ILE A 32 7.07 -13.65 3.78
N ASP A 33 5.89 -13.81 3.22
CA ASP A 33 5.68 -14.21 1.82
C ASP A 33 5.06 -13.06 1.02
N VAL A 34 5.73 -12.66 -0.06
CA VAL A 34 5.27 -11.59 -0.95
C VAL A 34 4.70 -12.18 -2.22
N ARG A 35 3.41 -12.00 -2.41
CA ARG A 35 2.68 -12.43 -3.60
C ARG A 35 2.23 -11.26 -4.44
N ARG A 36 2.36 -11.37 -5.75
CA ARG A 36 1.75 -10.44 -6.71
C ARG A 36 0.34 -10.91 -7.06
N ALA A 37 -0.53 -9.98 -7.41
CA ALA A 37 -1.93 -10.30 -7.74
C ALA A 37 -2.05 -11.34 -8.87
N GLU A 38 -1.15 -11.29 -9.85
CA GLU A 38 -1.14 -12.19 -11.00
C GLU A 38 -0.73 -13.63 -10.65
N THR A 39 0.03 -13.80 -9.56
CA THR A 39 0.55 -15.11 -9.10
C THR A 39 -0.08 -15.56 -7.80
N PHE A 40 -1.13 -14.86 -7.36
CA PHE A 40 -1.79 -15.15 -6.12
C PHE A 40 -2.59 -16.45 -6.19
N ASP A 41 -2.34 -17.37 -5.23
CA ASP A 41 -3.14 -18.58 -5.00
C ASP A 41 -4.04 -18.34 -3.78
N GLU A 42 -5.35 -18.28 -4.01
CA GLU A 42 -6.34 -18.02 -2.99
C GLU A 42 -6.38 -19.07 -1.87
N ARG A 43 -5.93 -20.31 -2.16
CA ARG A 43 -5.94 -21.41 -1.18
C ARG A 43 -4.98 -21.16 -0.03
N THR A 44 -3.91 -20.42 -0.26
CA THR A 44 -2.89 -20.14 0.75
C THR A 44 -3.20 -18.89 1.57
N PHE A 45 -4.22 -18.10 1.22
CA PHE A 45 -4.51 -16.84 1.90
C PHE A 45 -4.76 -17.00 3.39
N PHE A 46 -5.57 -17.98 3.75
CA PHE A 46 -5.96 -18.22 5.14
C PHE A 46 -4.96 -19.07 5.95
N GLU A 47 -3.82 -19.39 5.37
CA GLU A 47 -2.68 -19.99 6.08
C GLU A 47 -1.89 -18.94 6.88
N TYR A 48 -2.12 -17.63 6.59
CA TYR A 48 -1.45 -16.51 7.23
C TYR A 48 -2.33 -15.87 8.31
N ASP A 49 -1.73 -15.58 9.47
CA ASP A 49 -2.39 -14.85 10.55
C ASP A 49 -2.64 -13.38 10.19
N GLN A 50 -1.76 -12.82 9.36
CA GLN A 50 -1.82 -11.42 8.95
C GLN A 50 -1.59 -11.28 7.45
N VAL A 51 -2.40 -10.46 6.79
CA VAL A 51 -2.25 -10.14 5.37
C VAL A 51 -2.23 -8.64 5.17
N VAL A 52 -1.23 -8.16 4.44
CA VAL A 52 -1.10 -6.76 4.04
C VAL A 52 -1.43 -6.63 2.55
N PHE A 53 -2.48 -5.91 2.22
CA PHE A 53 -2.73 -5.47 0.85
C PHE A 53 -1.91 -4.21 0.56
N LEU A 54 -1.10 -4.25 -0.51
CA LEU A 54 -0.27 -3.14 -0.94
C LEU A 54 -0.57 -2.80 -2.39
N PHE A 55 -1.10 -1.61 -2.66
CA PHE A 55 -1.45 -1.16 -4.00
C PHE A 55 -1.47 0.37 -4.14
N SER A 56 -1.44 0.82 -5.40
CA SER A 56 -1.78 2.20 -5.74
C SER A 56 -3.24 2.32 -6.13
N THR A 57 -3.86 3.44 -5.78
CA THR A 57 -5.23 3.74 -6.24
C THR A 57 -5.30 3.86 -7.76
N ALA A 58 -6.40 3.40 -8.33
CA ALA A 58 -6.77 3.65 -9.71
C ALA A 58 -8.00 4.57 -9.70
N MET A 59 -7.86 5.81 -10.18
CA MET A 59 -8.93 6.82 -10.15
C MET A 59 -9.55 6.97 -8.74
N ASN A 60 -8.72 7.09 -7.72
CA ASN A 60 -9.06 7.16 -6.29
C ASN A 60 -9.77 5.92 -5.72
N SER A 61 -9.74 4.78 -6.42
CA SER A 61 -10.37 3.53 -6.00
C SER A 61 -9.40 2.35 -6.02
N ILE A 62 -9.89 1.20 -5.61
CA ILE A 62 -9.11 -0.06 -5.61
C ILE A 62 -8.91 -0.53 -7.06
N PRO A 63 -7.71 -1.03 -7.44
CA PRO A 63 -7.47 -1.66 -8.73
C PRO A 63 -8.35 -2.89 -8.96
N SER A 64 -8.75 -3.14 -10.21
CA SER A 64 -9.56 -4.32 -10.58
C SER A 64 -8.92 -5.65 -10.16
N SER A 65 -7.59 -5.75 -10.29
CA SER A 65 -6.84 -6.93 -9.84
C SER A 65 -6.99 -7.23 -8.34
N THR A 66 -7.10 -6.19 -7.51
CA THR A 66 -7.36 -6.37 -6.07
C THR A 66 -8.83 -6.79 -5.82
N LEU A 67 -9.77 -6.23 -6.57
CA LEU A 67 -11.18 -6.63 -6.48
C LEU A 67 -11.40 -8.08 -6.92
N GLU A 68 -10.69 -8.54 -7.95
CA GLU A 68 -10.69 -9.94 -8.39
C GLU A 68 -10.19 -10.88 -7.29
N ILE A 69 -9.15 -10.48 -6.54
CA ILE A 69 -8.68 -11.23 -5.36
C ILE A 69 -9.78 -11.30 -4.31
N PHE A 70 -10.43 -10.18 -3.98
CA PHE A 70 -11.53 -10.17 -3.02
C PHE A 70 -12.65 -11.13 -3.40
N GLN A 71 -13.07 -11.12 -4.68
CA GLN A 71 -14.09 -12.04 -5.19
C GLN A 71 -13.70 -13.51 -5.05
N LYS A 72 -12.45 -13.87 -5.32
CA LYS A 72 -11.95 -15.23 -5.14
C LYS A 72 -11.95 -15.65 -3.67
N LEU A 73 -11.59 -14.74 -2.77
CA LEU A 73 -11.54 -15.01 -1.33
C LEU A 73 -12.93 -15.14 -0.68
N GLU A 74 -13.97 -14.53 -1.25
CA GLU A 74 -15.36 -14.67 -0.78
C GLU A 74 -15.87 -16.13 -0.84
N LEU A 75 -15.26 -16.96 -1.66
CA LEU A 75 -15.65 -18.37 -1.85
C LEU A 75 -14.91 -19.34 -0.92
N GLN A 76 -13.99 -18.84 -0.09
CA GLN A 76 -13.14 -19.68 0.75
C GLN A 76 -13.63 -19.79 2.20
N SER A 77 -13.20 -20.86 2.87
CA SER A 77 -13.39 -21.02 4.32
C SER A 77 -12.54 -20.00 5.08
N LYS A 78 -13.14 -19.34 6.07
CA LYS A 78 -12.55 -18.19 6.76
C LYS A 78 -11.83 -18.60 8.04
N ASN A 79 -10.65 -18.00 8.25
CA ASN A 79 -9.89 -18.05 9.49
C ASN A 79 -9.83 -16.65 10.12
N HIS A 80 -9.24 -16.54 11.30
CA HIS A 80 -9.06 -15.27 12.04
C HIS A 80 -7.95 -14.36 11.47
N THR A 81 -7.77 -14.35 10.14
CA THR A 81 -6.74 -13.54 9.48
C THR A 81 -6.99 -12.05 9.70
N GLU A 82 -5.97 -11.35 10.18
CA GLU A 82 -5.98 -9.89 10.34
C GLU A 82 -5.56 -9.21 9.03
N ILE A 83 -6.30 -8.17 8.65
CA ILE A 83 -6.10 -7.46 7.39
C ILE A 83 -5.55 -6.06 7.64
N TYR A 84 -4.45 -5.76 6.99
CA TYR A 84 -3.85 -4.42 6.91
C TYR A 84 -3.81 -3.95 5.46
N ALA A 85 -3.68 -2.64 5.25
CA ALA A 85 -3.54 -2.07 3.92
C ALA A 85 -2.48 -0.97 3.86
N LEU A 86 -1.56 -1.02 2.89
CA LEU A 86 -0.73 0.10 2.48
C LEU A 86 -1.27 0.60 1.14
N ILE A 87 -1.83 1.81 1.15
CA ILE A 87 -2.53 2.40 0.01
C ILE A 87 -1.78 3.65 -0.44
N ALA A 88 -1.37 3.69 -1.69
CA ALA A 88 -0.64 4.81 -2.26
C ALA A 88 -1.45 5.53 -3.35
N CYS A 89 -1.40 6.85 -3.41
CA CYS A 89 -1.99 7.63 -4.48
C CYS A 89 -1.02 8.69 -5.01
N ASP A 90 -1.22 9.11 -6.26
CA ASP A 90 -0.38 10.12 -6.90
C ASP A 90 -0.75 11.55 -6.54
N GLU A 91 -1.97 11.74 -6.07
CA GLU A 91 -2.46 13.02 -5.59
C GLU A 91 -1.66 13.47 -4.36
N TYR A 92 -1.65 14.80 -4.13
CA TYR A 92 -0.93 15.35 -2.99
C TYR A 92 -1.49 14.84 -1.65
N GLU A 93 -2.81 14.79 -1.52
CA GLU A 93 -3.50 14.42 -0.30
C GLU A 93 -3.65 12.90 -0.13
N ALA A 94 -3.15 12.37 0.98
CA ALA A 94 -3.34 10.96 1.34
C ALA A 94 -4.81 10.58 1.57
N GLU A 95 -5.68 11.55 1.83
CA GLU A 95 -7.14 11.38 1.97
C GLU A 95 -7.82 10.80 0.71
N LYS A 96 -7.19 10.95 -0.45
CA LYS A 96 -7.66 10.31 -1.71
C LYS A 96 -7.65 8.78 -1.64
N CYS A 97 -6.91 8.20 -0.69
CA CYS A 97 -6.92 6.77 -0.41
C CYS A 97 -8.13 6.32 0.43
N ASN A 98 -8.91 7.24 1.04
CA ASN A 98 -9.98 6.90 1.97
C ASN A 98 -11.09 6.04 1.35
N LEU A 99 -11.41 6.23 0.06
CA LEU A 99 -12.41 5.40 -0.62
C LEU A 99 -11.95 3.94 -0.69
N SER A 100 -10.69 3.72 -1.07
CA SER A 100 -10.09 2.39 -1.14
C SER A 100 -10.07 1.70 0.21
N GLU A 101 -9.70 2.42 1.28
CA GLU A 101 -9.74 1.91 2.64
C GLU A 101 -11.16 1.47 3.06
N ARG A 102 -12.17 2.33 2.79
CA ARG A 102 -13.57 2.00 3.08
C ARG A 102 -14.06 0.75 2.35
N ILE A 103 -13.63 0.54 1.12
CA ILE A 103 -13.97 -0.67 0.36
C ILE A 103 -13.39 -1.91 1.04
N ILE A 104 -12.11 -1.86 1.47
CA ILE A 104 -11.48 -2.96 2.22
C ILE A 104 -12.22 -3.21 3.54
N GLN A 105 -12.50 -2.16 4.31
CA GLN A 105 -13.25 -2.29 5.56
C GLN A 105 -14.61 -2.97 5.36
N LYS A 106 -15.36 -2.56 4.32
CA LYS A 106 -16.65 -3.15 4.00
C LYS A 106 -16.55 -4.60 3.54
N TRP A 107 -15.52 -4.91 2.76
CA TRP A 107 -15.23 -6.27 2.37
C TRP A 107 -14.90 -7.13 3.60
N CYS A 108 -13.99 -6.68 4.47
CA CYS A 108 -13.67 -7.39 5.71
C CYS A 108 -14.90 -7.59 6.61
N GLN A 109 -15.73 -6.55 6.76
CA GLN A 109 -16.98 -6.64 7.54
C GLN A 109 -17.94 -7.69 6.98
N ARG A 110 -18.09 -7.77 5.65
CA ARG A 110 -18.94 -8.75 4.98
C ARG A 110 -18.40 -10.17 5.12
N GLU A 111 -17.08 -10.31 5.09
CA GLU A 111 -16.40 -11.58 5.12
C GLU A 111 -16.01 -12.04 6.54
N ASP A 112 -16.44 -11.35 7.58
CA ASP A 112 -16.11 -11.61 8.99
C ASP A 112 -14.60 -11.67 9.26
N LEU A 113 -13.84 -10.82 8.54
CA LEU A 113 -12.39 -10.62 8.70
C LEU A 113 -12.12 -9.40 9.55
N LYS A 114 -11.02 -9.42 10.32
CA LYS A 114 -10.63 -8.31 11.18
C LYS A 114 -9.78 -7.32 10.41
N PHE A 115 -10.32 -6.15 10.04
CA PHE A 115 -9.54 -5.06 9.50
C PHE A 115 -8.83 -4.31 10.64
N GLN A 116 -7.50 -4.35 10.66
CA GLN A 116 -6.67 -3.72 11.69
C GLN A 116 -6.25 -2.29 11.32
N GLY A 117 -6.28 -1.93 10.03
CA GLY A 117 -6.02 -0.55 9.64
C GLY A 117 -5.15 -0.37 8.41
N SER A 118 -4.73 0.88 8.20
CA SER A 118 -3.99 1.23 6.99
C SER A 118 -2.88 2.27 7.22
N LEU A 119 -1.92 2.26 6.27
CA LEU A 119 -1.03 3.37 5.97
C LEU A 119 -1.41 3.96 4.61
N LYS A 120 -1.83 5.22 4.59
CA LYS A 120 -2.20 5.98 3.37
C LYS A 120 -1.08 6.92 2.98
N ILE A 121 -0.58 6.81 1.73
CA ILE A 121 0.55 7.59 1.22
C ILE A 121 0.10 8.43 0.04
N GLY A 122 0.04 9.74 0.22
CA GLY A 122 -0.14 10.71 -0.85
C GLY A 122 1.17 11.07 -1.54
N SER A 123 1.09 11.66 -2.73
CA SER A 123 2.27 12.04 -3.53
C SER A 123 3.21 10.86 -3.82
N ALA A 124 2.69 9.63 -3.89
CA ALA A 124 3.48 8.40 -3.85
C ALA A 124 4.56 8.35 -4.93
N PHE A 125 4.27 8.83 -6.15
CA PHE A 125 5.22 8.88 -7.24
C PHE A 125 6.43 9.80 -6.97
N PHE A 126 6.23 10.91 -6.23
CA PHE A 126 7.26 11.91 -6.00
C PHE A 126 7.90 11.82 -4.61
N ILE A 127 7.20 11.31 -3.61
CA ILE A 127 7.66 11.34 -2.21
C ILE A 127 9.00 10.62 -2.02
N MET A 128 9.19 9.49 -2.70
CA MET A 128 10.44 8.72 -2.65
C MET A 128 11.60 9.38 -3.42
N LYS A 129 11.30 10.35 -4.31
CA LYS A 129 12.29 11.11 -5.08
C LYS A 129 12.67 12.42 -4.41
N SER A 130 12.13 12.69 -3.22
CA SER A 130 12.32 13.93 -2.46
C SER A 130 12.93 13.68 -1.08
N ALA A 131 13.23 14.75 -0.34
CA ALA A 131 13.66 14.66 1.05
C ALA A 131 12.58 14.04 1.95
N SER A 132 11.31 14.07 1.55
CA SER A 132 10.20 13.47 2.29
C SER A 132 10.28 11.93 2.39
N LYS A 133 11.18 11.29 1.63
CA LYS A 133 11.44 9.84 1.75
C LYS A 133 11.81 9.38 3.16
N PHE A 134 12.45 10.24 3.95
CA PHE A 134 12.80 9.92 5.34
C PHE A 134 11.55 9.92 6.23
N VAL A 135 10.63 10.85 6.00
CA VAL A 135 9.38 10.93 6.74
C VAL A 135 8.52 9.68 6.45
N VAL A 136 8.32 9.36 5.18
CA VAL A 136 7.53 8.17 4.82
C VAL A 136 8.15 6.87 5.34
N SER A 137 9.48 6.80 5.43
CA SER A 137 10.16 5.63 6.02
C SER A 137 9.82 5.42 7.49
N ASN A 138 9.68 6.50 8.27
CA ASN A 138 9.25 6.39 9.66
C ASN A 138 7.82 5.87 9.77
N TYR A 139 6.90 6.39 8.94
CA TYR A 139 5.52 5.89 8.91
C TYR A 139 5.43 4.41 8.50
N ILE A 140 6.26 3.95 7.54
CA ILE A 140 6.32 2.52 7.17
C ILE A 140 6.86 1.70 8.34
N LYS A 141 7.85 2.22 9.09
CA LYS A 141 8.37 1.55 10.28
C LYS A 141 7.32 1.44 11.38
N ASP A 142 6.56 2.51 11.63
CA ASP A 142 5.49 2.50 12.63
C ASP A 142 4.38 1.54 12.22
N PHE A 143 4.01 1.51 10.94
CA PHE A 143 3.07 0.56 10.35
C PHE A 143 3.54 -0.89 10.51
N ALA A 144 4.81 -1.19 10.19
CA ALA A 144 5.39 -2.51 10.40
C ALA A 144 5.41 -2.92 11.88
N THR A 145 5.64 -1.96 12.78
CA THR A 145 5.63 -2.20 14.23
C THR A 145 4.21 -2.56 14.71
N ALA A 146 3.18 -1.87 14.21
CA ALA A 146 1.79 -2.17 14.54
C ALA A 146 1.38 -3.57 14.04
N ILE A 147 1.79 -3.94 12.81
CA ILE A 147 1.59 -5.30 12.27
C ILE A 147 2.21 -6.33 13.21
N GLY A 148 3.50 -6.22 13.54
CA GLY A 148 4.20 -7.19 14.39
C GLY A 148 3.63 -7.30 15.81
N LYS A 149 2.87 -6.31 16.28
CA LYS A 149 2.21 -6.32 17.59
C LYS A 149 0.72 -6.66 17.54
N HIS A 150 0.17 -6.93 16.37
CA HIS A 150 -1.28 -7.13 16.17
C HIS A 150 -2.14 -5.92 16.61
N GLU A 151 -1.58 -4.71 16.49
CA GLU A 151 -2.23 -3.47 16.90
C GLU A 151 -2.97 -2.81 15.74
N SER A 152 -4.09 -2.16 16.03
CA SER A 152 -4.81 -1.35 15.05
C SER A 152 -4.05 -0.07 14.73
N VAL A 153 -4.09 0.35 13.46
CA VAL A 153 -3.30 1.50 12.97
C VAL A 153 -4.05 2.30 11.91
N ASP A 154 -4.03 3.63 12.01
CA ASP A 154 -4.50 4.55 10.96
C ASP A 154 -3.45 5.64 10.77
N LEU A 155 -2.64 5.50 9.73
CA LEU A 155 -1.54 6.41 9.42
C LEU A 155 -1.76 7.08 8.07
N LYS A 156 -1.39 8.36 8.00
CA LYS A 156 -1.44 9.16 6.78
C LYS A 156 -0.14 9.94 6.60
N VAL A 157 0.39 9.92 5.41
CA VAL A 157 1.59 10.68 5.07
C VAL A 157 1.51 11.20 3.64
N SER A 158 1.93 12.46 3.45
CA SER A 158 2.10 13.10 2.14
C SER A 158 3.44 13.83 2.12
N MET A 159 3.80 14.45 1.01
CA MET A 159 4.94 15.34 0.98
C MET A 159 4.74 16.49 1.96
N LEU A 160 5.85 16.99 2.55
CA LEU A 160 5.84 17.97 3.65
C LEU A 160 5.05 19.25 3.32
N THR A 161 5.09 19.71 2.08
CA THR A 161 4.31 20.85 1.61
C THR A 161 3.93 20.70 0.13
N ASP A 162 2.82 21.35 -0.27
CA ASP A 162 2.39 21.49 -1.66
C ASP A 162 3.48 22.12 -2.54
N LYS A 163 4.22 23.10 -2.01
CA LYS A 163 5.35 23.76 -2.71
C LYS A 163 6.45 22.76 -3.07
N ILE A 164 6.80 21.84 -2.16
CA ILE A 164 7.80 20.79 -2.41
C ILE A 164 7.26 19.81 -3.46
N PHE A 165 6.01 19.44 -3.36
CA PHE A 165 5.33 18.60 -4.35
C PHE A 165 5.38 19.22 -5.74
N MET A 166 4.90 20.48 -5.90
CA MET A 166 4.90 21.20 -7.16
C MET A 166 6.31 21.38 -7.75
N LYS A 167 7.30 21.73 -6.91
CA LYS A 167 8.70 21.85 -7.34
C LYS A 167 9.25 20.52 -7.86
N THR A 168 8.97 19.43 -7.18
CA THR A 168 9.43 18.09 -7.56
C THR A 168 8.76 17.62 -8.85
N ALA A 169 7.44 17.79 -8.96
CA ALA A 169 6.67 17.48 -10.15
C ALA A 169 7.15 18.26 -11.38
N ASN A 170 7.30 19.58 -11.25
CA ASN A 170 7.78 20.43 -12.34
C ASN A 170 9.21 20.05 -12.78
N LYS A 171 10.11 19.76 -11.85
CA LYS A 171 11.46 19.28 -12.17
C LYS A 171 11.44 17.97 -12.95
N TYR A 172 10.58 17.03 -12.53
CA TYR A 172 10.43 15.74 -13.20
C TYR A 172 9.89 15.91 -14.61
N TRP A 173 8.74 16.58 -14.78
CA TRP A 173 8.11 16.76 -16.08
C TRP A 173 8.98 17.55 -17.06
N ASN A 174 9.64 18.60 -16.62
CA ASN A 174 10.58 19.36 -17.45
C ASN A 174 11.74 18.48 -17.95
N LYS A 175 12.21 17.53 -17.13
CA LYS A 175 13.25 16.58 -17.54
C LYS A 175 12.71 15.59 -18.58
N GLU A 176 11.51 15.07 -18.39
CA GLU A 176 10.90 14.10 -19.32
C GLU A 176 10.57 14.77 -20.68
N ILE A 177 10.05 15.98 -20.67
CA ILE A 177 9.82 16.77 -21.90
C ILE A 177 11.13 16.95 -22.67
N ARG A 178 12.22 17.36 -22.00
CA ARG A 178 13.53 17.55 -22.66
C ARG A 178 14.11 16.27 -23.26
N LYS A 179 13.81 15.10 -22.68
CA LYS A 179 14.23 13.81 -23.25
C LYS A 179 13.46 13.45 -24.53
N LYS A 180 12.18 13.82 -24.59
CA LYS A 180 11.31 13.46 -25.71
C LYS A 180 11.56 14.32 -26.95
N TYR A 181 12.10 15.52 -26.79
CA TYR A 181 12.34 16.50 -27.88
C TYR A 181 13.84 16.71 -28.18
N LYS A 182 14.72 15.82 -27.71
CA LYS A 182 16.09 15.64 -28.18
C LYS A 182 16.16 14.47 -29.15
#